data_74a040a41e9e5699d680fd1c9b308774
#
_entry.id   74a040a41e9e5699d680fd1c9b308774
#
_cell.length_a   1.000
_cell.length_b   1.000
_cell.length_c   1.000
_cell.angle_alpha   90.00
_cell.angle_beta   90.00
_cell.angle_gamma   90.00
#
_symmetry.space_group_name_H-M   'P 1'
#
loop_
_entity.id
_entity.type
_entity.pdbx_description
1 polymer ?
#
loop_
_entity_poly.entity_id
_entity_poly.type
_entity_poly.pdbx_seq_one_letter_code
_entity_poly.pdbx_strand_id
1 'polypeptide(L)'
;MNKGKITVVGIGPGNRDDITPAALSAIRQSDVIIGYNYYFQFIQDIIHPDTQCIDTGMKREKIRAEEAYKYASEGKTVTVIS
;
A
#
# COMPACT_ATOMS: atom_id res chain seq x y z
N MET A 1 -13.92 -18.85 1.54
CA MET A 1 -14.11 -17.40 1.66
C MET A 1 -12.77 -16.70 1.71
N ASN A 2 -12.60 -15.75 0.85
CA ASN A 2 -11.34 -15.00 0.80
C ASN A 2 -11.33 -13.94 1.87
N LYS A 3 -10.46 -14.13 2.84
CA LYS A 3 -10.17 -13.07 3.79
C LYS A 3 -9.16 -12.14 3.15
N GLY A 4 -9.31 -10.86 3.42
CA GLY A 4 -8.36 -9.90 2.95
C GLY A 4 -7.02 -10.05 3.66
N LYS A 5 -6.04 -9.37 3.12
CA LYS A 5 -4.69 -9.40 3.67
C LYS A 5 -4.16 -7.97 3.77
N ILE A 6 -3.50 -7.68 4.88
CA ILE A 6 -2.85 -6.39 5.08
C ILE A 6 -1.35 -6.63 5.16
N THR A 7 -0.60 -5.91 4.34
CA THR A 7 0.86 -5.93 4.37
C THR A 7 1.34 -4.51 4.59
N VAL A 8 2.23 -4.31 5.54
CA VAL A 8 2.83 -2.99 5.79
C VAL A 8 4.23 -3.01 5.20
N VAL A 9 4.51 -2.05 4.33
CA VAL A 9 5.83 -1.95 3.71
C VAL A 9 6.43 -0.58 3.99
N GLY A 10 7.74 -0.56 4.23
CA GLY A 10 8.48 0.69 4.33
C GLY A 10 9.12 0.99 3.00
N ILE A 11 8.89 2.21 2.51
CA ILE A 11 9.64 2.71 1.38
C ILE A 11 10.68 3.63 1.99
N GLY A 12 11.94 3.26 1.90
CA GLY A 12 13.01 4.04 2.48
C GLY A 12 12.98 5.49 2.01
N PRO A 13 14.03 6.26 2.14
CA PRO A 13 13.98 7.72 1.92
C PRO A 13 13.61 8.14 0.49
N GLY A 14 12.76 7.38 -0.17
CA GLY A 14 12.25 7.74 -1.48
C GLY A 14 13.06 7.20 -2.64
N ASN A 15 13.97 6.28 -2.37
CA ASN A 15 14.75 5.66 -3.43
C ASN A 15 14.15 4.29 -3.76
N ARG A 16 13.76 4.11 -5.00
CA ARG A 16 13.16 2.87 -5.46
C ARG A 16 14.06 1.66 -5.24
N ASP A 17 15.37 1.84 -5.36
CA ASP A 17 16.31 0.74 -5.19
C ASP A 17 16.34 0.20 -3.78
N ASP A 18 15.82 0.95 -2.82
CA ASP A 18 15.75 0.51 -1.42
C ASP A 18 14.52 -0.32 -1.11
N ILE A 19 13.62 -0.47 -2.09
CA ILE A 19 12.41 -1.27 -1.89
C ILE A 19 12.79 -2.75 -2.02
N THR A 20 12.44 -3.53 -1.00
CA THR A 20 12.77 -4.96 -1.01
C THR A 20 11.94 -5.71 -2.05
N PRO A 21 12.43 -6.85 -2.54
CA PRO A 21 11.64 -7.69 -3.45
C PRO A 21 10.29 -8.09 -2.88
N ALA A 22 10.23 -8.35 -1.57
CA ALA A 22 8.98 -8.70 -0.91
C ALA A 22 7.99 -7.53 -0.96
N ALA A 23 8.48 -6.31 -0.73
CA ALA A 23 7.64 -5.12 -0.81
C ALA A 23 7.15 -4.89 -2.23
N LEU A 24 8.02 -5.06 -3.23
CA LEU A 24 7.61 -4.93 -4.63
C LEU A 24 6.51 -5.92 -4.98
N SER A 25 6.66 -7.17 -4.54
CA SER A 25 5.67 -8.19 -4.80
C SER A 25 4.33 -7.83 -4.15
N ALA A 26 4.36 -7.37 -2.91
CA ALA A 26 3.15 -6.97 -2.21
C ALA A 26 2.43 -5.83 -2.95
N ILE A 27 3.17 -4.84 -3.41
CA ILE A 27 2.60 -3.71 -4.13
C ILE A 27 1.95 -4.18 -5.44
N ARG A 28 2.62 -5.04 -6.19
CA ARG A 28 2.10 -5.54 -7.46
C ARG A 28 0.83 -6.36 -7.31
N GLN A 29 0.67 -7.04 -6.18
CA GLN A 29 -0.47 -7.91 -5.94
C GLN A 29 -1.61 -7.23 -5.20
N SER A 30 -1.46 -5.96 -4.86
CA SER A 30 -2.44 -5.25 -4.05
C SER A 30 -3.65 -4.83 -4.86
N ASP A 31 -4.82 -4.98 -4.24
CA ASP A 31 -6.05 -4.38 -4.74
C ASP A 31 -6.15 -2.93 -4.31
N VAL A 32 -5.62 -2.62 -3.13
CA VAL A 32 -5.65 -1.28 -2.55
C VAL A 32 -4.29 -0.97 -1.95
N ILE A 33 -3.80 0.23 -2.21
CA ILE A 33 -2.57 0.73 -1.59
C ILE A 33 -2.91 2.00 -0.83
N ILE A 34 -2.52 2.05 0.43
CA ILE A 34 -2.85 3.17 1.31
C ILE A 34 -1.54 3.78 1.81
N GLY A 35 -1.43 5.08 1.73
CA GLY A 35 -0.24 5.74 2.23
C GLY A 35 -0.25 7.23 1.93
N TYR A 36 0.89 7.85 2.15
CA TYR A 36 1.08 9.25 1.84
C TYR A 36 1.33 9.39 0.33
N ASN A 37 0.58 10.26 -0.30
CA ASN A 37 0.64 10.50 -1.74
C ASN A 37 2.07 10.69 -2.27
N TYR A 38 2.91 11.37 -1.49
CA TYR A 38 4.29 11.60 -1.87
C TYR A 38 5.03 10.31 -2.26
N TYR A 39 4.73 9.21 -1.58
CA TYR A 39 5.41 7.94 -1.84
C TYR A 39 4.92 7.24 -3.09
N PHE A 40 3.70 7.52 -3.54
CA PHE A 40 3.15 6.85 -4.71
C PHE A 40 3.95 7.16 -5.97
N GLN A 41 4.55 8.34 -6.05
CA GLN A 41 5.34 8.72 -7.22
C GLN A 41 6.55 7.81 -7.46
N PHE A 42 7.03 7.15 -6.40
CA PHE A 42 8.20 6.27 -6.52
C PHE A 42 7.83 4.86 -6.97
N ILE A 43 6.55 4.53 -6.99
CA ILE A 43 6.09 3.18 -7.30
C ILE A 43 5.02 3.15 -8.40
N GLN A 44 4.78 4.27 -9.07
CA GLN A 44 3.71 4.36 -10.07
C GLN A 44 3.83 3.29 -11.16
N ASP A 45 5.04 2.97 -11.56
CA ASP A 45 5.27 2.03 -12.65
C ASP A 45 5.11 0.57 -12.25
N ILE A 46 5.02 0.31 -10.95
CA ILE A 46 4.80 -1.07 -10.46
C ILE A 46 3.40 -1.28 -9.92
N ILE A 47 2.62 -0.22 -9.78
CA ILE A 47 1.23 -0.33 -9.33
C ILE A 47 0.38 -0.82 -10.50
N HIS A 48 -0.42 -1.86 -10.25
CA HIS A 48 -1.34 -2.37 -11.27
C HIS A 48 -2.37 -1.28 -11.62
N PRO A 49 -2.76 -1.15 -12.90
CA PRO A 49 -3.71 -0.11 -13.30
C PRO A 49 -5.05 -0.14 -12.56
N ASP A 50 -5.47 -1.33 -12.11
CA ASP A 50 -6.73 -1.49 -11.41
C ASP A 50 -6.60 -1.28 -9.90
N THR A 51 -5.40 -1.07 -9.40
CA THR A 51 -5.17 -0.88 -7.97
C THR A 51 -5.69 0.49 -7.53
N GLN A 52 -6.46 0.49 -6.47
CA GLN A 52 -6.94 1.72 -5.87
C GLN A 52 -5.89 2.30 -4.95
N CYS A 53 -5.51 3.55 -5.14
CA CYS A 53 -4.53 4.22 -4.29
C CYS A 53 -5.24 5.26 -3.43
N ILE A 54 -5.03 5.17 -2.12
CA ILE A 54 -5.69 6.04 -1.16
C ILE A 54 -4.64 6.88 -0.45
N ASP A 55 -4.73 8.18 -0.62
CA ASP A 55 -3.86 9.13 0.04
C ASP A 55 -4.44 9.50 1.38
N THR A 56 -3.73 9.19 2.45
CA THR A 56 -4.15 9.53 3.80
C THR A 56 -3.41 10.75 4.37
N GLY A 57 -2.45 11.29 3.59
CA GLY A 57 -1.62 12.38 4.07
C GLY A 57 -0.52 11.91 4.99
N MET A 58 0.29 12.86 5.44
CA MET A 58 1.44 12.58 6.29
C MET A 58 0.99 12.38 7.74
N LYS A 59 1.66 11.45 8.45
CA LYS A 59 1.44 11.23 9.89
C LYS A 59 0.01 10.83 10.25
N ARG A 60 -0.60 10.01 9.42
CA ARG A 60 -1.98 9.57 9.61
C ARG A 60 -2.05 8.05 9.81
N GLU A 61 -1.20 7.52 10.70
CA GLU A 61 -1.12 6.06 10.90
C GLU A 61 -2.46 5.46 11.33
N LYS A 62 -3.19 6.15 12.20
CA LYS A 62 -4.48 5.63 12.66
C LYS A 62 -5.47 5.53 11.52
N ILE A 63 -5.54 6.56 10.67
CA ILE A 63 -6.45 6.55 9.53
C ILE A 63 -6.03 5.47 8.54
N ARG A 64 -4.73 5.30 8.32
CA ARG A 64 -4.24 4.24 7.44
C ARG A 64 -4.65 2.86 7.94
N ALA A 65 -4.52 2.63 9.25
CA ALA A 65 -4.90 1.35 9.83
C ALA A 65 -6.39 1.09 9.68
N GLU A 66 -7.22 2.11 9.94
CA GLU A 66 -8.66 1.98 9.81
C GLU A 66 -9.08 1.68 8.38
N GLU A 67 -8.51 2.39 7.42
CA GLU A 67 -8.81 2.16 6.01
C GLU A 67 -8.33 0.78 5.55
N ALA A 68 -7.14 0.38 5.99
CA ALA A 68 -6.62 -0.93 5.64
C ALA A 68 -7.54 -2.04 6.16
N TYR A 69 -7.98 -1.92 7.40
CA TYR A 69 -8.87 -2.90 7.98
C TYR A 69 -10.20 -2.96 7.22
N LYS A 70 -10.73 -1.79 6.86
CA LYS A 70 -11.98 -1.70 6.12
C LYS A 70 -11.91 -2.49 4.81
N TYR A 71 -10.87 -2.25 4.02
CA TYR A 71 -10.75 -2.94 2.73
C TYR A 71 -10.41 -4.41 2.88
N ALA A 72 -9.57 -4.75 3.85
CA ALA A 72 -9.23 -6.14 4.09
C ALA A 72 -10.45 -6.94 4.53
N SER A 73 -11.35 -6.34 5.31
CA SER A 73 -12.56 -7.03 5.73
C SER A 73 -13.54 -7.24 4.57
N GLU A 74 -13.33 -6.53 3.46
CA GLU A 74 -14.07 -6.77 2.22
C GLU A 74 -13.42 -7.85 1.35
N GLY A 75 -12.37 -8.49 1.83
CA GLY A 75 -11.69 -9.54 1.09
C GLY A 75 -10.57 -9.05 0.18
N LYS A 76 -10.19 -7.79 0.29
CA LYS A 76 -9.17 -7.21 -0.59
C LYS A 76 -7.77 -7.36 -0.03
N THR A 77 -6.80 -7.41 -0.93
CA THR A 77 -5.39 -7.41 -0.56
C THR A 77 -4.94 -5.96 -0.47
N VAL A 78 -4.50 -5.56 0.72
CA VAL A 78 -4.17 -4.17 1.02
C VAL A 78 -2.69 -4.06 1.38
N THR A 79 -2.02 -3.07 0.82
CA THR A 79 -0.66 -2.73 1.21
C THR A 79 -0.67 -1.32 1.80
N VAL A 80 -0.11 -1.19 2.99
CA VAL A 80 0.04 0.10 3.66
C VAL A 80 1.50 0.53 3.53
N ILE A 81 1.72 1.70 2.98
CA ILE A 81 3.06 2.25 2.82
C ILE A 81 3.31 3.24 3.95
N SER A 82 4.38 3.01 4.67
CA SER A 82 4.75 3.89 5.79
C SER A 82 6.15 4.46 5.63
#